data_282028985e350cdb860a2f750d901b97
#
_entry.id   282028985e350cdb860a2f750d901b97
#
_cell.length_a   1.000
_cell.length_b   1.000
_cell.length_c   1.000
_cell.angle_alpha   90.00
_cell.angle_beta   90.00
_cell.angle_gamma   90.00
#
_symmetry.space_group_name_H-M   'P 1'
#
loop_
_entity.id
_entity.type
_entity.pdbx_description
1 polymer ?
#
loop_
_entity_poly.entity_id
_entity_poly.type
_entity_poly.pdbx_seq_one_letter_code
_entity_poly.pdbx_strand_id
1 'polypeptide(L)'
;MECPRCFYIDRRLGVDRPPGFPFTINNTVDSRLKNEFDKYRLIGNPHPLMKENNVDAIPANHPKINEWRENFKGIKHYHEKTNITITGAIDDLWINSKKELIIVDYKATSNKESIYELNNTWHNAYRRQMDIYQWLLIQNENAVSEVSYFLYCNAKKEDIDFNNTLNFEMTLIPYKADPSWIENKIYDIKNCLDSSNIPEASMKCDYFKYIQSYNSEISEFDF
;
A
#
# COMPACT_ATOMS: atom_id res chain seq x y z
N MET A 1 -7.02 10.28 2.68
CA MET A 1 -8.32 10.91 2.33
C MET A 1 -8.15 11.65 1.01
N GLU A 2 -8.51 11.01 -0.09
CA GLU A 2 -8.39 11.61 -1.45
C GLU A 2 -9.63 12.45 -1.81
N CYS A 3 -10.81 12.00 -1.36
CA CYS A 3 -12.05 12.74 -1.48
C CYS A 3 -12.70 12.83 -0.09
N PRO A 4 -12.78 14.01 0.53
CA PRO A 4 -13.36 14.17 1.87
C PRO A 4 -14.82 13.70 1.95
N ARG A 5 -15.64 14.00 0.94
CA ARG A 5 -17.03 13.55 0.89
C ARG A 5 -17.16 12.02 0.88
N CYS A 6 -16.42 11.33 0.00
CA CYS A 6 -16.46 9.87 -0.05
C CYS A 6 -15.94 9.24 1.25
N PHE A 7 -14.91 9.83 1.85
CA PHE A 7 -14.38 9.38 3.12
C PHE A 7 -15.40 9.55 4.26
N TYR A 8 -16.08 10.70 4.32
CA TYR A 8 -17.14 10.96 5.30
C TYR A 8 -18.32 10.00 5.15
N ILE A 9 -18.79 9.80 3.91
CA ILE A 9 -19.91 8.90 3.61
C ILE A 9 -19.59 7.46 4.03
N ASP A 10 -18.39 6.99 3.71
CA ASP A 10 -17.92 5.66 4.08
C ASP A 10 -17.74 5.53 5.61
N ARG A 11 -16.92 6.38 6.23
CA ARG A 11 -16.48 6.19 7.62
C ARG A 11 -17.45 6.76 8.66
N ARG A 12 -18.22 7.78 8.33
CA ARG A 12 -19.18 8.41 9.25
C ARG A 12 -20.60 7.90 9.07
N LEU A 13 -21.03 7.66 7.80
CA LEU A 13 -22.38 7.25 7.47
C LEU A 13 -22.51 5.75 7.20
N GLY A 14 -21.40 5.01 7.09
CA GLY A 14 -21.39 3.57 6.88
C GLY A 14 -21.85 3.13 5.49
N VAL A 15 -21.73 4.01 4.49
CA VAL A 15 -22.07 3.69 3.09
C VAL A 15 -20.80 3.36 2.31
N ASP A 16 -20.56 2.09 2.10
CA ASP A 16 -19.38 1.60 1.39
C ASP A 16 -19.41 1.95 -0.10
N ARG A 17 -18.22 2.12 -0.67
CA ARG A 17 -18.07 2.21 -2.12
C ARG A 17 -18.32 0.84 -2.76
N PRO A 18 -18.82 0.81 -4.01
CA PRO A 18 -18.88 -0.44 -4.76
C PRO A 18 -17.51 -1.12 -4.77
N PRO A 19 -17.43 -2.44 -4.55
CA PRO A 19 -16.16 -3.16 -4.56
C PRO A 19 -15.52 -3.11 -5.95
N GLY A 20 -14.19 -2.99 -6.00
CA GLY A 20 -13.42 -3.12 -7.22
C GLY A 20 -13.30 -4.59 -7.68
N PHE A 21 -12.75 -4.79 -8.88
CA PHE A 21 -12.45 -6.14 -9.36
C PHE A 21 -11.35 -6.80 -8.51
N PRO A 22 -11.46 -8.11 -8.22
CA PRO A 22 -10.43 -8.82 -7.46
C PRO A 22 -9.14 -9.00 -8.28
N PHE A 23 -8.01 -8.70 -7.65
CA PHE A 23 -6.67 -8.86 -8.24
C PHE A 23 -6.09 -10.26 -7.95
N THR A 24 -6.68 -11.32 -8.50
CA THR A 24 -6.37 -12.71 -8.13
C THR A 24 -4.93 -13.12 -8.47
N ILE A 25 -4.40 -12.73 -9.64
CA ILE A 25 -3.01 -13.00 -10.01
C ILE A 25 -2.03 -12.28 -9.10
N ASN A 26 -2.30 -11.01 -8.77
CA ASN A 26 -1.48 -10.23 -7.85
C ASN A 26 -1.39 -10.90 -6.47
N ASN A 27 -2.53 -11.40 -5.95
CA ASN A 27 -2.56 -12.12 -4.68
C ASN A 27 -1.72 -13.42 -4.73
N THR A 28 -1.69 -14.09 -5.88
CA THR A 28 -0.86 -15.29 -6.08
C THR A 28 0.63 -14.94 -6.09
N VAL A 29 1.02 -13.86 -6.77
CA VAL A 29 2.40 -13.36 -6.79
C VAL A 29 2.84 -12.97 -5.38
N ASP A 30 2.03 -12.17 -4.67
CA ASP A 30 2.28 -11.77 -3.29
C ASP A 30 2.53 -12.99 -2.38
N SER A 31 1.63 -13.96 -2.41
CA SER A 31 1.76 -15.19 -1.61
C SER A 31 3.04 -15.96 -1.92
N ARG A 32 3.42 -16.06 -3.20
CA ARG A 32 4.65 -16.76 -3.61
C ARG A 32 5.90 -16.02 -3.17
N LEU A 33 5.94 -14.70 -3.28
CA LEU A 33 7.05 -13.89 -2.79
C LEU A 33 7.20 -14.02 -1.27
N LYS A 34 6.11 -13.92 -0.50
CA LYS A 34 6.14 -14.15 0.96
C LYS A 34 6.76 -15.52 1.29
N ASN A 35 6.30 -16.58 0.63
CA ASN A 35 6.83 -17.92 0.84
C ASN A 35 8.33 -18.04 0.46
N GLU A 36 8.76 -17.34 -0.60
CA GLU A 36 10.15 -17.36 -1.03
C GLU A 36 11.05 -16.63 -0.05
N PHE A 37 10.70 -15.40 0.33
CA PHE A 37 11.47 -14.62 1.31
C PHE A 37 11.47 -15.26 2.69
N ASP A 38 10.41 -15.98 3.08
CA ASP A 38 10.33 -16.69 4.36
C ASP A 38 11.35 -17.86 4.45
N LYS A 39 11.72 -18.50 3.33
CA LYS A 39 12.81 -19.49 3.33
C LYS A 39 14.14 -18.85 3.73
N TYR A 40 14.45 -17.66 3.20
CA TYR A 40 15.67 -16.93 3.55
C TYR A 40 15.61 -16.36 4.96
N ARG A 41 14.44 -15.95 5.43
CA ARG A 41 14.17 -15.53 6.80
C ARG A 41 14.52 -16.62 7.81
N LEU A 42 14.07 -17.84 7.55
CA LEU A 42 14.31 -18.99 8.44
C LEU A 42 15.80 -19.32 8.61
N ILE A 43 16.60 -19.16 7.55
CA ILE A 43 18.05 -19.45 7.58
C ILE A 43 18.91 -18.21 7.89
N GLY A 44 18.28 -17.02 8.02
CA GLY A 44 19.00 -15.77 8.34
C GLY A 44 19.94 -15.30 7.24
N ASN A 45 19.65 -15.59 5.98
CA ASN A 45 20.47 -15.25 4.83
C ASN A 45 19.82 -14.19 3.94
N PRO A 46 20.62 -13.35 3.25
CA PRO A 46 20.09 -12.44 2.25
C PRO A 46 19.55 -13.21 1.02
N HIS A 47 18.41 -12.77 0.51
CA HIS A 47 17.87 -13.26 -0.76
C HIS A 47 18.80 -12.87 -1.92
N PRO A 48 18.92 -13.68 -3.02
CA PRO A 48 19.75 -13.32 -4.18
C PRO A 48 19.50 -11.91 -4.71
N LEU A 49 18.24 -11.51 -4.81
CA LEU A 49 17.84 -10.16 -5.24
C LEU A 49 18.48 -9.04 -4.41
N MET A 50 18.64 -9.23 -3.10
CA MET A 50 19.30 -8.25 -2.24
C MET A 50 20.78 -8.12 -2.58
N LYS A 51 21.45 -9.26 -2.87
CA LYS A 51 22.87 -9.28 -3.26
C LYS A 51 23.08 -8.62 -4.63
N GLU A 52 22.23 -8.94 -5.60
CA GLU A 52 22.28 -8.39 -6.96
C GLU A 52 22.08 -6.87 -6.97
N ASN A 53 21.28 -6.35 -6.04
CA ASN A 53 21.01 -4.92 -5.91
C ASN A 53 21.88 -4.24 -4.84
N ASN A 54 22.89 -4.92 -4.27
CA ASN A 54 23.77 -4.40 -3.22
C ASN A 54 23.02 -3.84 -1.99
N VAL A 55 21.91 -4.48 -1.61
CA VAL A 55 21.13 -4.11 -0.43
C VAL A 55 21.71 -4.81 0.80
N ASP A 56 22.19 -4.01 1.76
CA ASP A 56 22.64 -4.50 3.07
C ASP A 56 21.43 -4.87 3.93
N ALA A 57 20.86 -6.04 3.68
CA ALA A 57 19.71 -6.53 4.45
C ALA A 57 19.55 -8.05 4.36
N ILE A 58 18.78 -8.58 5.29
CA ILE A 58 18.21 -9.94 5.28
C ILE A 58 16.70 -9.84 5.56
N PRO A 59 15.88 -10.81 5.16
CA PRO A 59 14.47 -10.88 5.59
C PRO A 59 14.40 -10.94 7.12
N ALA A 60 13.69 -9.99 7.75
CA ALA A 60 13.69 -9.82 9.19
C ALA A 60 12.88 -10.92 9.89
N ASN A 61 13.48 -11.63 10.84
CA ASN A 61 12.76 -12.57 11.71
C ASN A 61 12.09 -11.79 12.85
N HIS A 62 10.94 -11.18 12.58
CA HIS A 62 10.20 -10.38 13.54
C HIS A 62 9.01 -11.18 14.10
N PRO A 63 8.77 -11.22 15.44
CA PRO A 63 7.73 -12.06 16.03
C PRO A 63 6.31 -11.73 15.58
N LYS A 64 6.07 -10.49 15.16
CA LYS A 64 4.76 -10.03 14.67
C LYS A 64 4.61 -10.05 13.16
N ILE A 65 5.59 -10.55 12.38
CA ILE A 65 5.55 -10.45 10.92
C ILE A 65 4.27 -11.08 10.33
N ASN A 66 3.85 -12.22 10.83
CA ASN A 66 2.67 -12.91 10.33
C ASN A 66 1.37 -12.12 10.63
N GLU A 67 1.27 -11.50 11.80
CA GLU A 67 0.14 -10.63 12.17
C GLU A 67 0.13 -9.37 11.31
N TRP A 68 1.30 -8.75 11.11
CA TRP A 68 1.42 -7.49 10.38
C TRP A 68 1.16 -7.62 8.88
N ARG A 69 1.27 -8.83 8.33
CA ARG A 69 0.92 -9.17 6.94
C ARG A 69 -0.58 -9.42 6.71
N GLU A 70 -1.36 -9.58 7.77
CA GLU A 70 -2.80 -9.87 7.65
C GLU A 70 -3.61 -8.59 7.44
N ASN A 71 -4.36 -8.52 6.33
CA ASN A 71 -5.11 -7.32 5.90
C ASN A 71 -6.06 -6.74 6.96
N PHE A 72 -6.66 -7.57 7.82
CA PHE A 72 -7.61 -7.13 8.84
C PHE A 72 -7.01 -6.98 10.24
N LYS A 73 -5.77 -7.42 10.44
CA LYS A 73 -5.00 -7.22 11.65
C LYS A 73 -3.98 -6.10 11.47
N GLY A 74 -2.93 -6.38 10.71
CA GLY A 74 -1.90 -5.39 10.39
C GLY A 74 -1.20 -4.79 11.59
N ILE A 75 -0.38 -3.78 11.31
CA ILE A 75 0.22 -2.91 12.32
C ILE A 75 -0.82 -1.89 12.73
N LYS A 76 -0.98 -1.65 14.04
CA LYS A 76 -1.96 -0.69 14.57
C LYS A 76 -1.29 0.33 15.47
N HIS A 77 -1.76 1.56 15.40
CA HIS A 77 -1.47 2.60 16.38
C HIS A 77 -2.75 3.34 16.74
N TYR A 78 -3.00 3.45 18.05
CA TYR A 78 -4.10 4.24 18.59
C TYR A 78 -3.61 5.67 18.88
N HIS A 79 -4.13 6.62 18.13
CA HIS A 79 -3.79 8.02 18.28
C HIS A 79 -4.72 8.66 19.33
N GLU A 80 -4.25 8.74 20.58
CA GLU A 80 -5.03 9.15 21.75
C GLU A 80 -5.72 10.52 21.58
N LYS A 81 -5.02 11.51 21.04
CA LYS A 81 -5.53 12.89 20.90
C LYS A 81 -6.76 12.99 19.99
N THR A 82 -6.93 12.08 19.04
CA THR A 82 -8.08 12.08 18.12
C THR A 82 -9.02 10.91 18.32
N ASN A 83 -8.68 9.97 19.19
CA ASN A 83 -9.44 8.72 19.39
C ASN A 83 -9.63 7.95 18.08
N ILE A 84 -8.56 7.91 17.24
CA ILE A 84 -8.55 7.20 15.95
C ILE A 84 -7.50 6.09 16.00
N THR A 85 -7.85 4.91 15.55
CA THR A 85 -6.88 3.83 15.31
C THR A 85 -6.48 3.83 13.84
N ILE A 86 -5.18 3.96 13.57
CA ILE A 86 -4.60 3.81 12.26
C ILE A 86 -4.07 2.39 12.11
N THR A 87 -4.35 1.74 10.99
CA THR A 87 -3.91 0.38 10.72
C THR A 87 -3.40 0.26 9.29
N GLY A 88 -2.44 -0.65 9.09
CA GLY A 88 -1.91 -0.99 7.78
C GLY A 88 -1.30 -2.39 7.79
N ALA A 89 -1.49 -3.16 6.71
CA ALA A 89 -0.86 -4.45 6.52
C ALA A 89 0.30 -4.31 5.53
N ILE A 90 1.49 -4.72 5.96
CA ILE A 90 2.71 -4.71 5.13
C ILE A 90 2.83 -6.03 4.36
N ASP A 91 3.59 -6.03 3.27
CA ASP A 91 3.87 -7.28 2.55
C ASP A 91 5.09 -7.97 3.14
N ASP A 92 6.18 -7.25 3.41
CA ASP A 92 7.37 -7.84 4.03
C ASP A 92 8.19 -6.84 4.86
N LEU A 93 9.08 -7.40 5.68
CA LEU A 93 10.10 -6.68 6.43
C LEU A 93 11.48 -7.29 6.21
N TRP A 94 12.46 -6.43 5.97
CA TRP A 94 13.86 -6.78 6.01
C TRP A 94 14.54 -6.06 7.19
N ILE A 95 15.75 -6.45 7.52
CA ILE A 95 16.56 -5.82 8.57
C ILE A 95 17.99 -5.62 8.05
N ASN A 96 18.52 -4.42 8.24
CA ASN A 96 19.88 -4.08 7.85
C ASN A 96 20.91 -4.39 8.94
N SER A 97 22.19 -4.19 8.64
CA SER A 97 23.31 -4.38 9.60
C SER A 97 23.21 -3.47 10.83
N LYS A 98 22.55 -2.31 10.72
CA LYS A 98 22.29 -1.37 11.83
C LYS A 98 21.12 -1.78 12.71
N LYS A 99 20.46 -2.90 12.44
CA LYS A 99 19.25 -3.37 13.12
C LYS A 99 18.02 -2.50 12.89
N GLU A 100 17.98 -1.74 11.80
CA GLU A 100 16.81 -1.00 11.39
C GLU A 100 15.92 -1.86 10.49
N LEU A 101 14.61 -1.81 10.72
CA LEU A 101 13.63 -2.48 9.89
C LEU A 101 13.45 -1.73 8.56
N ILE A 102 13.42 -2.46 7.47
CA ILE A 102 13.17 -1.97 6.12
C ILE A 102 11.82 -2.52 5.66
N ILE A 103 10.91 -1.65 5.28
CA ILE A 103 9.61 -2.06 4.75
C ILE A 103 9.77 -2.41 3.27
N VAL A 104 9.12 -3.49 2.87
CA VAL A 104 9.06 -3.90 1.46
C VAL A 104 7.62 -4.13 1.07
N ASP A 105 7.23 -3.54 -0.05
CA ASP A 105 5.88 -3.62 -0.58
C ASP A 105 5.92 -4.27 -1.97
N TYR A 106 5.15 -5.32 -2.17
CA TYR A 106 5.15 -6.12 -3.39
C TYR A 106 4.13 -5.56 -4.39
N LYS A 107 4.56 -5.35 -5.62
CA LYS A 107 3.70 -4.86 -6.71
C LYS A 107 3.79 -5.81 -7.90
N ALA A 108 2.66 -6.41 -8.26
CA ALA A 108 2.55 -7.19 -9.49
C ALA A 108 1.86 -6.36 -10.58
N THR A 109 2.41 -6.38 -11.76
CA THR A 109 1.91 -5.62 -12.92
C THR A 109 2.21 -6.35 -14.21
N SER A 110 1.68 -5.84 -15.32
CA SER A 110 2.00 -6.31 -16.66
C SER A 110 2.06 -5.10 -17.60
N ASN A 111 3.19 -4.38 -17.53
CA ASN A 111 3.49 -3.26 -18.41
C ASN A 111 4.41 -3.70 -19.55
N LYS A 112 4.33 -2.98 -20.67
CA LYS A 112 5.23 -3.20 -21.82
C LYS A 112 6.68 -2.89 -21.44
N GLU A 113 6.87 -1.81 -20.67
CA GLU A 113 8.19 -1.37 -20.22
C GLU A 113 8.39 -1.70 -18.75
N SER A 114 9.63 -2.01 -18.38
CA SER A 114 10.03 -2.23 -16.99
C SER A 114 9.89 -0.93 -16.18
N ILE A 115 9.48 -1.05 -14.92
CA ILE A 115 9.31 0.09 -14.03
C ILE A 115 10.55 0.18 -13.15
N TYR A 116 11.31 1.26 -13.33
CA TYR A 116 12.52 1.54 -12.53
C TYR A 116 12.33 2.70 -11.55
N GLU A 117 11.27 3.50 -11.75
CA GLU A 117 10.99 4.69 -10.95
C GLU A 117 9.49 4.89 -10.74
N LEU A 118 9.13 5.57 -9.65
CA LEU A 118 7.75 5.86 -9.30
C LEU A 118 7.33 7.27 -9.71
N ASN A 119 7.42 7.61 -11.00
CA ASN A 119 7.25 8.98 -11.49
C ASN A 119 5.80 9.35 -11.86
N ASN A 120 4.92 8.37 -12.04
CA ASN A 120 3.53 8.62 -12.41
C ASN A 120 2.70 9.13 -11.23
N THR A 121 1.66 9.91 -11.52
CA THR A 121 0.75 10.47 -10.51
C THR A 121 0.00 9.40 -9.70
N TRP A 122 -0.31 8.25 -10.31
CA TRP A 122 -0.95 7.12 -9.62
C TRP A 122 -0.02 6.42 -8.63
N HIS A 123 1.31 6.52 -8.78
CA HIS A 123 2.28 6.07 -7.78
C HIS A 123 2.19 6.84 -6.46
N ASN A 124 1.55 8.02 -6.44
CA ASN A 124 1.36 8.78 -5.19
C ASN A 124 0.61 7.97 -4.13
N ALA A 125 -0.31 7.09 -4.55
CA ALA A 125 -1.01 6.21 -3.61
C ALA A 125 -0.05 5.22 -2.93
N TYR A 126 0.89 4.65 -3.69
CA TYR A 126 1.90 3.73 -3.17
C TYR A 126 2.89 4.44 -2.25
N ARG A 127 3.37 5.64 -2.63
CA ARG A 127 4.25 6.44 -1.76
C ARG A 127 3.59 6.74 -0.42
N ARG A 128 2.34 7.22 -0.42
CA ARG A 128 1.59 7.46 0.82
C ARG A 128 1.38 6.19 1.65
N GLN A 129 1.17 5.06 1.01
CA GLN A 129 1.06 3.76 1.69
C GLN A 129 2.36 3.43 2.43
N MET A 130 3.50 3.59 1.77
CA MET A 130 4.82 3.34 2.36
C MET A 130 5.11 4.29 3.53
N ASP A 131 4.80 5.59 3.37
CA ASP A 131 4.95 6.59 4.44
C ASP A 131 4.13 6.19 5.68
N ILE A 132 2.88 5.73 5.47
CA ILE A 132 2.00 5.29 6.56
C ILE A 132 2.57 4.05 7.25
N TYR A 133 3.09 3.08 6.51
CA TYR A 133 3.71 1.89 7.08
C TYR A 133 4.94 2.25 7.91
N GLN A 134 5.79 3.16 7.42
CA GLN A 134 6.95 3.64 8.15
C GLN A 134 6.52 4.36 9.44
N TRP A 135 5.53 5.25 9.35
CA TRP A 135 4.97 5.92 10.53
C TRP A 135 4.45 4.91 11.56
N LEU A 136 3.67 3.91 11.13
CA LEU A 136 3.13 2.88 12.01
C LEU A 136 4.24 2.10 12.74
N LEU A 137 5.32 1.72 12.05
CA LEU A 137 6.44 1.03 12.68
C LEU A 137 7.15 1.92 13.69
N ILE A 138 7.37 3.19 13.39
CA ILE A 138 7.97 4.17 14.30
C ILE A 138 7.09 4.36 15.54
N GLN A 139 5.76 4.49 15.38
CA GLN A 139 4.84 4.62 16.51
C GLN A 139 4.75 3.35 17.37
N ASN A 140 5.19 2.22 16.85
CA ASN A 140 5.36 0.95 17.60
C ASN A 140 6.81 0.75 18.08
N GLU A 141 7.57 1.84 18.25
CA GLU A 141 8.91 1.88 18.86
C GLU A 141 9.98 1.05 18.13
N ASN A 142 9.80 0.80 16.82
CA ASN A 142 10.80 0.13 16.03
C ASN A 142 11.85 1.13 15.50
N ALA A 143 13.09 0.69 15.41
CA ALA A 143 14.11 1.36 14.61
C ALA A 143 13.83 1.07 13.13
N VAL A 144 13.56 2.10 12.33
CA VAL A 144 13.14 1.97 10.92
C VAL A 144 14.12 2.70 10.03
N SER A 145 14.55 2.05 8.96
CA SER A 145 15.39 2.64 7.92
C SER A 145 14.63 3.76 7.19
N GLU A 146 15.33 4.84 6.84
CA GLU A 146 14.76 5.90 5.99
C GLU A 146 14.39 5.39 4.58
N VAL A 147 15.07 4.34 4.12
CA VAL A 147 14.84 3.73 2.80
C VAL A 147 14.02 2.47 2.96
N SER A 148 12.92 2.43 2.25
CA SER A 148 12.04 1.28 2.03
C SER A 148 12.13 0.83 0.57
N TYR A 149 11.56 -0.31 0.21
CA TYR A 149 11.63 -0.80 -1.17
C TYR A 149 10.26 -1.19 -1.71
N PHE A 150 10.03 -0.89 -2.99
CA PHE A 150 8.99 -1.54 -3.77
C PHE A 150 9.62 -2.66 -4.60
N LEU A 151 9.13 -3.87 -4.44
CA LEU A 151 9.50 -4.99 -5.28
C LEU A 151 8.45 -5.19 -6.36
N TYR A 152 8.78 -4.77 -7.58
CA TYR A 152 7.93 -4.92 -8.74
C TYR A 152 8.17 -6.27 -9.43
N CYS A 153 7.09 -6.99 -9.67
CA CYS A 153 7.05 -8.18 -10.50
C CYS A 153 6.26 -7.85 -11.77
N ASN A 154 6.97 -7.57 -12.86
CA ASN A 154 6.37 -7.22 -14.14
C ASN A 154 6.25 -8.46 -15.03
N ALA A 155 5.01 -8.90 -15.28
CA ALA A 155 4.76 -10.01 -16.19
C ALA A 155 5.12 -9.61 -17.63
N LYS A 156 5.98 -10.39 -18.28
CA LYS A 156 6.43 -10.16 -19.65
C LYS A 156 5.32 -10.50 -20.64
N LYS A 157 5.03 -9.56 -21.56
CA LYS A 157 4.04 -9.71 -22.63
C LYS A 157 4.67 -10.19 -23.94
N GLU A 158 5.99 -10.25 -24.00
CA GLU A 158 6.74 -10.47 -25.24
C GLU A 158 6.97 -11.96 -25.54
N ASP A 159 6.63 -12.85 -24.61
CA ASP A 159 6.67 -14.28 -24.85
C ASP A 159 5.62 -14.66 -25.92
N ILE A 160 6.06 -15.24 -27.02
CA ILE A 160 5.22 -15.54 -28.19
C ILE A 160 4.19 -16.62 -27.85
N ASP A 161 4.61 -17.62 -27.06
CA ASP A 161 3.78 -18.77 -26.69
C ASP A 161 3.48 -18.77 -25.18
N PHE A 162 2.24 -19.08 -24.82
CA PHE A 162 1.83 -19.14 -23.41
C PHE A 162 2.54 -20.27 -22.64
N ASN A 163 2.69 -21.46 -23.24
CA ASN A 163 3.38 -22.66 -22.69
C ASN A 163 3.07 -22.98 -21.21
N ASN A 164 1.89 -22.60 -20.72
CA ASN A 164 1.46 -22.70 -19.33
C ASN A 164 2.40 -21.98 -18.34
N THR A 165 3.14 -20.96 -18.80
CA THR A 165 4.15 -20.23 -18.01
C THR A 165 3.92 -18.72 -18.16
N LEU A 166 4.09 -18.00 -17.07
CA LEU A 166 4.15 -16.54 -17.05
C LEU A 166 5.48 -16.12 -16.42
N ASN A 167 6.33 -15.49 -17.22
CA ASN A 167 7.63 -15.00 -16.78
C ASN A 167 7.51 -13.60 -16.21
N PHE A 168 8.21 -13.35 -15.10
CA PHE A 168 8.27 -12.04 -14.44
C PHE A 168 9.68 -11.50 -14.46
N GLU A 169 9.79 -10.20 -14.74
CA GLU A 169 10.96 -9.41 -14.43
C GLU A 169 10.79 -8.77 -13.07
N MET A 170 11.80 -8.93 -12.20
CA MET A 170 11.77 -8.35 -10.86
C MET A 170 12.65 -7.11 -10.81
N THR A 171 12.09 -6.00 -10.35
CA THR A 171 12.81 -4.74 -10.16
C THR A 171 12.65 -4.26 -8.73
N LEU A 172 13.76 -3.91 -8.08
CA LEU A 172 13.77 -3.36 -6.74
C LEU A 172 13.94 -1.84 -6.80
N ILE A 173 12.93 -1.11 -6.36
CA ILE A 173 12.91 0.35 -6.41
C ILE A 173 13.04 0.91 -5.00
N PRO A 174 14.17 1.59 -4.67
CA PRO A 174 14.31 2.24 -3.38
C PRO A 174 13.38 3.45 -3.28
N TYR A 175 12.82 3.65 -2.08
CA TYR A 175 11.98 4.78 -1.76
C TYR A 175 12.36 5.36 -0.40
N LYS A 176 12.74 6.63 -0.37
CA LYS A 176 12.92 7.37 0.87
C LYS A 176 11.56 7.85 1.34
N ALA A 177 11.03 7.24 2.39
CA ALA A 177 9.73 7.58 2.93
C ALA A 177 9.76 8.93 3.69
N ASP A 178 8.66 9.65 3.63
CA ASP A 178 8.44 10.88 4.39
C ASP A 178 7.15 10.81 5.21
N PRO A 179 7.21 10.33 6.46
CA PRO A 179 6.04 10.22 7.33
C PRO A 179 5.62 11.56 7.98
N SER A 180 6.30 12.67 7.74
CA SER A 180 6.12 13.95 8.45
C SER A 180 4.72 14.56 8.30
N TRP A 181 4.02 14.25 7.21
CA TRP A 181 2.69 14.77 6.90
C TRP A 181 1.55 14.01 7.63
N ILE A 182 1.83 12.84 8.19
CA ILE A 182 0.78 11.91 8.66
C ILE A 182 0.07 12.44 9.89
N GLU A 183 0.81 12.97 10.86
CA GLU A 183 0.25 13.51 12.10
C GLU A 183 -0.80 14.58 11.81
N ASN A 184 -0.47 15.57 10.97
CA ASN A 184 -1.41 16.61 10.56
C ASN A 184 -2.63 16.02 9.82
N LYS A 185 -2.41 14.98 9.01
CA LYS A 185 -3.50 14.34 8.28
C LYS A 185 -4.47 13.57 9.19
N ILE A 186 -4.02 13.05 10.32
CA ILE A 186 -4.88 12.44 11.33
C ILE A 186 -5.83 13.47 11.95
N TYR A 187 -5.34 14.68 12.23
CA TYR A 187 -6.21 15.78 12.68
C TYR A 187 -7.21 16.23 11.60
N ASP A 188 -6.79 16.31 10.32
CA ASP A 188 -7.72 16.60 9.22
C ASP A 188 -8.82 15.53 9.11
N ILE A 189 -8.46 14.26 9.30
CA ILE A 189 -9.40 13.13 9.32
C ILE A 189 -10.39 13.29 10.47
N LYS A 190 -9.91 13.61 11.67
CA LYS A 190 -10.76 13.85 12.84
C LYS A 190 -11.74 14.99 12.60
N ASN A 191 -11.25 16.14 12.14
CA ASN A 191 -12.10 17.30 11.81
C ASN A 191 -13.16 16.96 10.76
N CYS A 192 -12.79 16.18 9.73
CA CYS A 192 -13.71 15.72 8.71
C CYS A 192 -14.83 14.85 9.32
N LEU A 193 -14.47 13.89 10.17
CA LEU A 193 -15.43 12.96 10.77
C LEU A 193 -16.33 13.60 11.82
N ASP A 194 -15.86 14.64 12.52
CA ASP A 194 -16.64 15.36 13.52
C ASP A 194 -17.57 16.41 12.90
N SER A 195 -17.40 16.74 11.63
CA SER A 195 -18.26 17.71 10.95
C SER A 195 -19.73 17.28 10.98
N SER A 196 -20.62 18.25 11.25
CA SER A 196 -22.08 18.07 11.11
C SER A 196 -22.55 18.12 9.65
N ASN A 197 -21.72 18.65 8.76
CA ASN A 197 -22.03 18.82 7.34
C ASN A 197 -21.20 17.83 6.50
N ILE A 198 -21.82 17.28 5.44
CA ILE A 198 -21.11 16.46 4.47
C ILE A 198 -20.09 17.35 3.74
N PRO A 199 -18.80 17.01 3.75
CA PRO A 199 -17.76 17.83 3.11
C PRO A 199 -17.94 17.92 1.60
N GLU A 200 -17.33 18.93 0.99
CA GLU A 200 -17.23 19.03 -0.46
C GLU A 200 -16.46 17.85 -1.09
N ALA A 201 -16.88 17.43 -2.27
CA ALA A 201 -16.20 16.39 -3.00
C ALA A 201 -14.90 16.90 -3.66
N SER A 202 -13.90 16.04 -3.77
CA SER A 202 -12.75 16.34 -4.62
C SER A 202 -13.19 16.43 -6.09
N MET A 203 -12.72 17.46 -6.79
CA MET A 203 -12.95 17.62 -8.24
C MET A 203 -12.42 16.45 -9.09
N LYS A 204 -11.49 15.66 -8.55
CA LYS A 204 -10.91 14.46 -9.18
C LYS A 204 -11.63 13.16 -8.79
N CYS A 205 -12.72 13.23 -8.02
CA CYS A 205 -13.43 12.05 -7.55
C CYS A 205 -14.38 11.49 -8.61
N ASP A 206 -14.02 10.38 -9.22
CA ASP A 206 -14.80 9.75 -10.27
C ASP A 206 -16.16 9.21 -9.78
N TYR A 207 -16.24 8.74 -8.54
CA TYR A 207 -17.52 8.36 -7.93
C TYR A 207 -18.48 9.53 -7.82
N PHE A 208 -17.99 10.69 -7.42
CA PHE A 208 -18.81 11.88 -7.30
C PHE A 208 -19.27 12.38 -8.68
N LYS A 209 -18.37 12.40 -9.67
CA LYS A 209 -18.70 12.74 -11.06
C LYS A 209 -19.78 11.83 -11.62
N TYR A 210 -19.62 10.51 -11.42
CA TYR A 210 -20.60 9.53 -11.87
C TYR A 210 -21.98 9.78 -11.25
N ILE A 211 -22.05 9.99 -9.93
CA ILE A 211 -23.32 10.27 -9.23
C ILE A 211 -23.96 11.58 -9.71
N GLN A 212 -23.15 12.63 -9.94
CA GLN A 212 -23.66 13.90 -10.48
C GLN A 212 -24.26 13.70 -11.88
N SER A 213 -23.54 13.06 -12.80
CA SER A 213 -24.03 12.79 -14.15
C SER A 213 -25.27 11.91 -14.12
N TYR A 214 -25.28 10.87 -13.30
CA TYR A 214 -26.45 10.01 -13.13
C TYR A 214 -27.68 10.81 -12.68
N ASN A 215 -27.55 11.63 -11.65
CA ASN A 215 -28.69 12.41 -11.13
C ASN A 215 -29.17 13.46 -12.14
N SER A 216 -28.29 14.10 -12.93
CA SER A 216 -28.69 15.05 -13.96
C SER A 216 -29.47 14.38 -15.06
N GLU A 217 -29.03 13.23 -15.55
CA GLU A 217 -29.71 12.50 -16.61
C GLU A 217 -31.08 11.92 -16.17
N ILE A 218 -31.13 11.33 -14.94
CA ILE A 218 -32.38 10.72 -14.45
C ILE A 218 -33.44 11.77 -14.07
N SER A 219 -33.03 12.97 -13.66
CA SER A 219 -34.01 14.04 -13.40
C SER A 219 -34.80 14.49 -14.65
N GLU A 220 -34.33 14.11 -15.83
CA GLU A 220 -35.05 14.35 -17.11
C GLU A 220 -36.04 13.22 -17.45
N PHE A 221 -35.96 12.08 -16.75
CA PHE A 221 -36.92 10.98 -16.91
C PHE A 221 -37.82 10.92 -15.67
N ASP A 222 -39.04 11.47 -15.78
CA ASP A 222 -40.11 11.22 -14.81
C ASP A 222 -40.50 9.73 -14.86
N PHE A 223 -40.18 8.98 -13.80
CA PHE A 223 -40.68 7.62 -13.59
C PHE A 223 -41.99 7.65 -12.80
#